data_a6fd7c657fe3a7dc3b0fe7c3a2d048c3
#
_entry.id   a6fd7c657fe3a7dc3b0fe7c3a2d048c3
#
_cell.length_a   1.000
_cell.length_b   1.000
_cell.length_c   1.000
_cell.angle_alpha   90.00
_cell.angle_beta   90.00
_cell.angle_gamma   90.00
#
_symmetry.space_group_name_H-M   'P 1'
#
loop_
_entity.id
_entity.type
_entity.pdbx_description
1 polymer ?
#
loop_
_entity_poly.entity_id
_entity_poly.type
_entity_poly.pdbx_seq_one_letter_code
_entity_poly.pdbx_strand_id
1 'polypeptide(L)'
;RQDYDSYSRPMLTYEVHAGSWRRTKDGEYLSYRDLADQLIDYVKKMNYTHIEFMPLCEHPFDGSWGYQITGYYAVTSRFGTPDDFRYLVDKAHENGIAIIMDWVPGHFCKDEQGLRHFDGQTLYESDNEQLAENWEWGTTNFDYGRTEVQSFLISNAMFWFEEFHIDGLRIDAVANMLYLNYGRKDGEWTPNKYGDTGNLEAMDFLKKLNESIFKYHPQALMIAEESTAWPLISKPVY
;
A
#
# COMPACT_ATOMS: atom_id res chain seq x y z
N ARG A 1 -15.02 16.34 -2.62
CA ARG A 1 -14.00 17.14 -1.90
C ARG A 1 -13.18 18.09 -2.80
N GLN A 2 -13.79 18.77 -3.77
CA GLN A 2 -13.07 19.65 -4.71
C GLN A 2 -12.31 20.81 -4.04
N ASP A 3 -12.66 21.20 -2.82
CA ASP A 3 -12.06 22.32 -2.06
C ASP A 3 -11.21 21.87 -0.85
N TYR A 4 -10.82 20.59 -0.76
CA TYR A 4 -10.02 20.11 0.34
C TYR A 4 -8.53 20.27 0.04
N ASP A 5 -7.86 21.19 0.75
CA ASP A 5 -6.41 21.36 0.68
C ASP A 5 -5.74 20.48 1.74
N SER A 6 -5.19 19.36 1.28
CA SER A 6 -4.52 18.37 2.14
C SER A 6 -3.24 18.91 2.78
N TYR A 7 -2.62 19.92 2.20
CA TYR A 7 -1.28 20.37 2.57
C TYR A 7 -1.26 21.61 3.46
N SER A 8 -2.38 22.31 3.61
CA SER A 8 -2.47 23.56 4.40
C SER A 8 -3.06 23.38 5.80
N ARG A 9 -3.44 22.15 6.18
CA ARG A 9 -4.12 21.88 7.46
C ARG A 9 -3.32 20.94 8.34
N PRO A 10 -3.44 21.05 9.68
CA PRO A 10 -2.87 20.07 10.60
C PRO A 10 -3.41 18.68 10.29
N MET A 11 -2.53 17.68 10.34
CA MET A 11 -2.85 16.29 10.11
C MET A 11 -2.61 15.48 11.39
N LEU A 12 -3.68 14.84 11.87
CA LEU A 12 -3.66 13.90 12.99
C LEU A 12 -4.21 12.58 12.46
N THR A 13 -3.34 11.59 12.31
CA THR A 13 -3.67 10.29 11.73
C THR A 13 -3.87 9.24 12.81
N TYR A 14 -4.96 8.50 12.71
CA TYR A 14 -5.23 7.30 13.49
C TYR A 14 -5.03 6.06 12.62
N GLU A 15 -3.94 5.34 12.87
CA GLU A 15 -3.68 4.06 12.22
C GLU A 15 -4.52 2.97 12.86
N VAL A 16 -5.12 2.12 12.03
CA VAL A 16 -6.03 1.07 12.50
C VAL A 16 -5.95 -0.20 11.68
N HIS A 17 -5.89 -1.36 12.37
CA HIS A 17 -6.12 -2.66 11.78
C HIS A 17 -7.60 -3.02 11.94
N ALA A 18 -8.34 -3.07 10.83
CA ALA A 18 -9.79 -3.25 10.82
C ALA A 18 -10.24 -4.52 11.56
N GLY A 19 -9.49 -5.62 11.40
CA GLY A 19 -9.86 -6.91 11.96
C GLY A 19 -9.64 -7.05 13.47
N SER A 20 -8.86 -6.17 14.12
CA SER A 20 -8.54 -6.29 15.54
C SER A 20 -8.92 -5.06 16.38
N TRP A 21 -9.37 -3.98 15.75
CA TRP A 21 -9.72 -2.75 16.46
C TRP A 21 -10.86 -2.97 17.46
N ARG A 22 -11.95 -3.57 16.99
CA ARG A 22 -13.06 -4.05 17.82
C ARG A 22 -13.70 -5.28 17.20
N ARG A 23 -14.43 -6.02 18.02
CA ARG A 23 -15.21 -7.18 17.61
C ARG A 23 -16.69 -6.98 17.98
N THR A 24 -17.55 -7.76 17.36
CA THR A 24 -18.94 -7.90 17.78
C THR A 24 -19.00 -8.56 19.17
N LYS A 25 -20.17 -8.56 19.78
CA LYS A 25 -20.39 -9.25 21.09
C LYS A 25 -20.13 -10.75 21.02
N ASP A 26 -20.27 -11.33 19.82
CA ASP A 26 -20.05 -12.76 19.57
C ASP A 26 -18.61 -13.07 19.12
N GLY A 27 -17.74 -12.05 19.11
CA GLY A 27 -16.32 -12.20 18.75
C GLY A 27 -16.02 -12.12 17.24
N GLU A 28 -17.01 -11.87 16.41
CA GLU A 28 -16.86 -11.74 14.96
C GLU A 28 -16.23 -10.41 14.54
N TYR A 29 -15.73 -10.32 13.30
CA TYR A 29 -15.26 -9.07 12.72
C TYR A 29 -16.41 -8.05 12.64
N LEU A 30 -16.08 -6.77 12.86
CA LEU A 30 -16.97 -5.69 12.45
C LEU A 30 -17.03 -5.62 10.92
N SER A 31 -18.21 -5.38 10.38
CA SER A 31 -18.35 -5.06 8.96
C SER A 31 -17.80 -3.68 8.62
N TYR A 32 -17.56 -3.39 7.33
CA TYR A 32 -17.21 -2.03 6.90
C TYR A 32 -18.26 -1.00 7.33
N ARG A 33 -19.53 -1.37 7.38
CA ARG A 33 -20.61 -0.50 7.84
C ARG A 33 -20.56 -0.27 9.35
N ASP A 34 -20.32 -1.31 10.14
CA ASP A 34 -20.12 -1.18 11.60
C ASP A 34 -18.88 -0.33 11.91
N LEU A 35 -17.79 -0.51 11.14
CA LEU A 35 -16.60 0.33 11.23
C LEU A 35 -16.92 1.79 10.90
N ALA A 36 -17.73 2.04 9.85
CA ALA A 36 -18.15 3.39 9.50
C ALA A 36 -18.86 4.08 10.66
N ASP A 37 -19.76 3.38 11.34
CA ASP A 37 -20.52 3.95 12.46
C ASP A 37 -19.66 4.14 13.72
N GLN A 38 -18.86 3.15 14.10
CA GLN A 38 -18.14 3.16 15.36
C GLN A 38 -16.77 3.86 15.30
N LEU A 39 -15.99 3.61 14.23
CA LEU A 39 -14.63 4.14 14.09
C LEU A 39 -14.65 5.64 13.78
N ILE A 40 -15.54 6.08 12.88
CA ILE A 40 -15.65 7.50 12.54
C ILE A 40 -16.08 8.32 13.76
N ASP A 41 -17.04 7.83 14.53
CA ASP A 41 -17.45 8.49 15.78
C ASP A 41 -16.29 8.57 16.78
N TYR A 42 -15.53 7.49 16.92
CA TYR A 42 -14.36 7.46 17.81
C TYR A 42 -13.28 8.48 17.39
N VAL A 43 -12.87 8.45 16.11
CA VAL A 43 -11.80 9.35 15.64
C VAL A 43 -12.21 10.83 15.70
N LYS A 44 -13.49 11.13 15.47
CA LYS A 44 -14.03 12.49 15.67
C LYS A 44 -13.94 12.94 17.11
N LYS A 45 -14.38 12.11 18.05
CA LYS A 45 -14.29 12.41 19.50
C LYS A 45 -12.86 12.64 19.97
N MET A 46 -11.89 11.96 19.34
CA MET A 46 -10.48 12.08 19.65
C MET A 46 -9.78 13.20 18.85
N ASN A 47 -10.52 13.94 18.00
CA ASN A 47 -10.02 15.01 17.13
C ASN A 47 -9.00 14.58 16.08
N TYR A 48 -9.01 13.31 15.65
CA TYR A 48 -8.24 12.88 14.48
C TYR A 48 -8.86 13.42 13.19
N THR A 49 -8.00 13.67 12.22
CA THR A 49 -8.39 14.21 10.91
C THR A 49 -8.34 13.16 9.81
N HIS A 50 -7.55 12.11 10.01
CA HIS A 50 -7.30 11.04 9.06
C HIS A 50 -7.41 9.68 9.74
N ILE A 51 -7.92 8.70 9.00
CA ILE A 51 -7.80 7.27 9.34
C ILE A 51 -6.84 6.65 8.33
N GLU A 52 -5.81 5.96 8.83
CA GLU A 52 -4.93 5.13 8.02
C GLU A 52 -5.25 3.66 8.29
N PHE A 53 -5.83 3.00 7.30
CA PHE A 53 -6.07 1.56 7.39
C PHE A 53 -4.81 0.79 7.04
N MET A 54 -4.40 -0.14 7.92
CA MET A 54 -3.49 -1.20 7.56
C MET A 54 -4.05 -1.97 6.36
N PRO A 55 -3.25 -2.70 5.56
CA PRO A 55 -3.64 -3.13 4.23
C PRO A 55 -5.01 -3.79 4.15
N LEU A 56 -5.85 -3.27 3.26
CA LEU A 56 -7.19 -3.80 2.99
C LEU A 56 -7.28 -4.55 1.65
N CYS A 57 -6.19 -4.68 0.90
CA CYS A 57 -6.16 -5.57 -0.25
C CYS A 57 -6.41 -7.02 0.17
N GLU A 58 -7.06 -7.80 -0.69
CA GLU A 58 -7.36 -9.21 -0.38
C GLU A 58 -6.07 -10.03 -0.18
N HIS A 59 -6.07 -10.84 0.88
CA HIS A 59 -4.93 -11.64 1.31
C HIS A 59 -5.39 -12.94 1.98
N PRO A 60 -4.64 -14.06 1.84
CA PRO A 60 -5.10 -15.35 2.34
C PRO A 60 -4.88 -15.56 3.84
N PHE A 61 -3.89 -14.89 4.44
CA PHE A 61 -3.43 -15.16 5.80
C PHE A 61 -3.67 -13.96 6.74
N ASP A 62 -4.57 -14.10 7.69
CA ASP A 62 -4.92 -13.05 8.66
C ASP A 62 -3.74 -12.57 9.49
N GLY A 63 -2.83 -13.49 9.85
CA GLY A 63 -1.63 -13.18 10.61
C GLY A 63 -0.63 -12.27 9.90
N SER A 64 -0.78 -12.05 8.59
CA SER A 64 0.01 -11.08 7.84
C SER A 64 -0.44 -9.64 8.04
N TRP A 65 -1.60 -9.41 8.69
CA TRP A 65 -2.25 -8.09 8.82
C TRP A 65 -2.55 -7.41 7.47
N GLY A 66 -2.59 -8.19 6.39
CA GLY A 66 -2.81 -7.70 5.04
C GLY A 66 -1.54 -7.38 4.24
N TYR A 67 -0.35 -7.57 4.80
CA TYR A 67 0.91 -7.28 4.09
C TYR A 67 1.33 -8.37 3.09
N GLN A 68 0.69 -9.53 3.09
CA GLN A 68 0.93 -10.62 2.12
C GLN A 68 -0.23 -10.71 1.12
N ILE A 69 -0.24 -9.79 0.17
CA ILE A 69 -1.35 -9.58 -0.75
C ILE A 69 -1.36 -10.66 -1.85
N THR A 70 -2.57 -11.11 -2.21
CA THR A 70 -2.86 -11.89 -3.42
C THR A 70 -3.79 -11.15 -4.37
N GLY A 71 -4.75 -10.37 -3.86
CA GLY A 71 -5.74 -9.63 -4.64
C GLY A 71 -5.49 -8.11 -4.62
N TYR A 72 -4.62 -7.61 -5.49
CA TYR A 72 -4.26 -6.18 -5.53
C TYR A 72 -5.43 -5.26 -5.93
N TYR A 73 -6.37 -5.76 -6.75
CA TYR A 73 -7.56 -5.04 -7.22
C TYR A 73 -8.84 -5.45 -6.50
N ALA A 74 -8.72 -5.97 -5.28
CA ALA A 74 -9.85 -6.37 -4.47
C ALA A 74 -9.68 -5.86 -3.03
N VAL A 75 -10.69 -5.18 -2.52
CA VAL A 75 -10.77 -4.94 -1.08
C VAL A 75 -11.13 -6.25 -0.37
N THR A 76 -10.53 -6.53 0.79
CA THR A 76 -10.76 -7.80 1.48
C THR A 76 -12.25 -8.02 1.80
N SER A 77 -12.73 -9.21 1.50
CA SER A 77 -14.10 -9.64 1.74
C SER A 77 -14.41 -9.94 3.21
N ARG A 78 -13.41 -9.95 4.08
CA ARG A 78 -13.55 -10.23 5.53
C ARG A 78 -14.54 -9.33 6.23
N PHE A 79 -14.68 -8.09 5.77
CA PHE A 79 -15.48 -7.05 6.45
C PHE A 79 -16.71 -6.63 5.62
N GLY A 80 -16.97 -7.27 4.50
CA GLY A 80 -18.11 -6.98 3.63
C GLY A 80 -17.76 -6.86 2.16
N THR A 81 -18.64 -6.19 1.43
CA THR A 81 -18.50 -6.00 -0.03
C THR A 81 -17.69 -4.75 -0.38
N PRO A 82 -17.25 -4.59 -1.65
CA PRO A 82 -16.67 -3.34 -2.11
C PRO A 82 -17.58 -2.12 -1.89
N ASP A 83 -18.88 -2.27 -2.05
CA ASP A 83 -19.84 -1.18 -1.81
C ASP A 83 -19.94 -0.80 -0.33
N ASP A 84 -19.76 -1.75 0.58
CA ASP A 84 -19.68 -1.45 2.01
C ASP A 84 -18.44 -0.66 2.36
N PHE A 85 -17.31 -0.92 1.69
CA PHE A 85 -16.11 -0.11 1.86
C PHE A 85 -16.26 1.29 1.24
N ARG A 86 -16.91 1.41 0.07
CA ARG A 86 -17.27 2.73 -0.50
C ARG A 86 -18.16 3.52 0.46
N TYR A 87 -19.13 2.86 1.10
CA TYR A 87 -19.97 3.48 2.12
C TYR A 87 -19.16 4.01 3.30
N LEU A 88 -18.17 3.24 3.77
CA LEU A 88 -17.28 3.67 4.85
C LEU A 88 -16.50 4.94 4.46
N VAL A 89 -15.91 4.96 3.26
CA VAL A 89 -15.16 6.12 2.75
C VAL A 89 -16.05 7.35 2.61
N ASP A 90 -17.24 7.18 2.05
CA ASP A 90 -18.23 8.25 1.88
C ASP A 90 -18.66 8.82 3.25
N LYS A 91 -18.94 7.94 4.20
CA LYS A 91 -19.27 8.32 5.57
C LYS A 91 -18.15 9.07 6.28
N ALA A 92 -16.90 8.67 6.10
CA ALA A 92 -15.75 9.38 6.60
C ALA A 92 -15.68 10.79 6.01
N HIS A 93 -15.86 10.92 4.71
CA HIS A 93 -15.86 12.20 4.00
C HIS A 93 -16.98 13.14 4.45
N GLU A 94 -18.20 12.63 4.65
CA GLU A 94 -19.32 13.40 5.23
C GLU A 94 -18.96 14.00 6.60
N ASN A 95 -18.11 13.31 7.36
CA ASN A 95 -17.68 13.72 8.68
C ASN A 95 -16.34 14.50 8.68
N GLY A 96 -15.81 14.85 7.51
CA GLY A 96 -14.57 15.61 7.38
C GLY A 96 -13.28 14.79 7.62
N ILE A 97 -13.39 13.46 7.73
CA ILE A 97 -12.27 12.54 7.94
C ILE A 97 -11.74 12.05 6.59
N ALA A 98 -10.44 12.13 6.40
CA ALA A 98 -9.75 11.58 5.22
C ALA A 98 -9.36 10.11 5.44
N ILE A 99 -9.30 9.35 4.35
CA ILE A 99 -8.92 7.93 4.37
C ILE A 99 -7.58 7.74 3.66
N ILE A 100 -6.62 7.18 4.37
CA ILE A 100 -5.34 6.71 3.85
C ILE A 100 -5.37 5.19 3.90
N MET A 101 -4.88 4.55 2.86
CA MET A 101 -4.72 3.10 2.83
C MET A 101 -3.24 2.72 2.78
N ASP A 102 -2.85 1.77 3.61
CA ASP A 102 -1.55 1.14 3.52
C ASP A 102 -1.50 0.23 2.28
N TRP A 103 -0.53 0.47 1.42
CA TRP A 103 -0.37 -0.19 0.13
C TRP A 103 1.01 -0.82 0.01
N VAL A 104 1.08 -2.05 -0.48
CA VAL A 104 2.28 -2.89 -0.46
C VAL A 104 2.78 -3.18 -1.88
N PRO A 105 3.42 -2.24 -2.57
CA PRO A 105 3.94 -2.45 -3.92
C PRO A 105 5.34 -3.08 -3.95
N GLY A 106 5.92 -3.39 -2.79
CA GLY A 106 7.28 -3.94 -2.67
C GLY A 106 7.36 -5.43 -2.98
N HIS A 107 6.38 -6.17 -2.53
CA HIS A 107 6.40 -7.63 -2.61
C HIS A 107 4.98 -8.22 -2.58
N PHE A 108 4.87 -9.49 -2.90
CA PHE A 108 3.61 -10.23 -2.90
C PHE A 108 3.78 -11.64 -2.31
N CYS A 109 2.65 -12.22 -1.91
CA CYS A 109 2.59 -13.53 -1.27
C CYS A 109 2.99 -14.66 -2.23
N LYS A 110 3.65 -15.68 -1.70
CA LYS A 110 3.95 -16.93 -2.41
C LYS A 110 2.77 -17.91 -2.34
N ASP A 111 1.65 -17.51 -2.84
CA ASP A 111 0.43 -18.32 -2.90
C ASP A 111 0.23 -18.89 -4.31
N GLU A 112 -0.21 -20.13 -4.43
CA GLU A 112 -0.45 -20.78 -5.73
C GLU A 112 -1.53 -20.06 -6.56
N GLN A 113 -2.45 -19.36 -5.90
CA GLN A 113 -3.49 -18.57 -6.54
C GLN A 113 -3.11 -17.08 -6.70
N GLY A 114 -1.87 -16.73 -6.33
CA GLY A 114 -1.34 -15.37 -6.39
C GLY A 114 -0.56 -15.08 -7.67
N LEU A 115 0.32 -14.11 -7.60
CA LEU A 115 1.06 -13.60 -8.75
C LEU A 115 2.35 -14.37 -9.07
N ARG A 116 2.90 -15.10 -8.08
CA ARG A 116 4.16 -15.83 -8.25
C ARG A 116 4.01 -16.93 -9.30
N HIS A 117 4.91 -16.95 -10.29
CA HIS A 117 4.89 -17.90 -11.41
C HIS A 117 3.49 -18.00 -12.05
N PHE A 118 2.85 -16.83 -12.27
CA PHE A 118 1.42 -16.69 -12.56
C PHE A 118 0.88 -17.65 -13.65
N ASP A 119 1.63 -17.84 -14.71
CA ASP A 119 1.31 -18.81 -15.79
C ASP A 119 2.40 -19.89 -15.93
N GLY A 120 3.13 -20.16 -14.86
CA GLY A 120 4.30 -21.03 -14.86
C GLY A 120 5.61 -20.30 -15.19
N GLN A 121 5.56 -18.97 -15.38
CA GLN A 121 6.72 -18.12 -15.66
C GLN A 121 6.82 -16.97 -14.66
N THR A 122 7.98 -16.33 -14.62
CA THR A 122 8.24 -15.12 -13.84
C THR A 122 7.69 -13.88 -14.57
N LEU A 123 6.40 -13.55 -14.38
CA LEU A 123 5.78 -12.38 -15.01
C LEU A 123 5.90 -11.10 -14.17
N TYR A 124 5.75 -11.22 -12.86
CA TYR A 124 5.76 -10.10 -11.91
C TYR A 124 7.10 -9.96 -11.19
N GLU A 125 7.81 -11.05 -11.03
CA GLU A 125 9.12 -11.14 -10.38
C GLU A 125 10.27 -11.27 -11.40
N SER A 126 11.50 -11.03 -10.93
CA SER A 126 12.71 -11.23 -11.72
C SER A 126 13.03 -12.71 -11.91
N ASP A 127 13.66 -13.05 -13.06
CA ASP A 127 14.27 -14.37 -13.29
C ASP A 127 15.52 -14.58 -12.40
N ASN A 128 16.10 -13.49 -11.87
CA ASN A 128 17.20 -13.55 -10.92
C ASN A 128 16.66 -13.75 -9.50
N GLU A 129 16.89 -14.92 -8.92
CA GLU A 129 16.42 -15.29 -7.59
C GLU A 129 16.89 -14.32 -6.50
N GLN A 130 18.10 -13.77 -6.60
CA GLN A 130 18.59 -12.77 -5.64
C GLN A 130 17.79 -11.45 -5.67
N LEU A 131 17.15 -11.13 -6.78
CA LEU A 131 16.26 -9.96 -6.88
C LEU A 131 14.83 -10.32 -6.50
N ALA A 132 14.36 -11.52 -6.89
CA ALA A 132 12.99 -11.95 -6.69
C ALA A 132 12.68 -12.37 -5.25
N GLU A 133 13.58 -13.12 -4.60
CA GLU A 133 13.29 -13.67 -3.27
C GLU A 133 13.45 -12.65 -2.16
N ASN A 134 12.42 -12.51 -1.34
CA ASN A 134 12.48 -11.80 -0.08
C ASN A 134 12.56 -12.83 1.05
N TRP A 135 13.78 -13.19 1.44
CA TRP A 135 14.01 -14.23 2.45
C TRP A 135 13.58 -13.80 3.85
N GLU A 136 13.64 -12.50 4.15
CA GLU A 136 13.28 -11.98 5.48
C GLU A 136 11.78 -12.16 5.77
N TRP A 137 10.93 -11.91 4.77
CA TRP A 137 9.48 -11.98 4.93
C TRP A 137 8.84 -13.21 4.27
N GLY A 138 9.64 -14.04 3.59
CA GLY A 138 9.14 -15.21 2.87
C GLY A 138 8.22 -14.88 1.69
N THR A 139 8.40 -13.71 1.08
CA THR A 139 7.60 -13.19 -0.04
C THR A 139 8.42 -13.09 -1.31
N THR A 140 7.83 -12.59 -2.39
CA THR A 140 8.48 -12.35 -3.67
C THR A 140 8.44 -10.87 -4.02
N ASN A 141 9.60 -10.26 -4.33
CA ASN A 141 9.69 -8.86 -4.73
C ASN A 141 9.22 -8.68 -6.18
N PHE A 142 8.58 -7.54 -6.46
CA PHE A 142 8.26 -7.13 -7.82
C PHE A 142 9.51 -6.77 -8.63
N ASP A 143 9.48 -7.07 -9.94
CA ASP A 143 10.49 -6.63 -10.90
C ASP A 143 10.08 -5.28 -11.53
N TYR A 144 10.57 -4.20 -10.97
CA TYR A 144 10.28 -2.84 -11.47
C TYR A 144 10.93 -2.53 -12.82
N GLY A 145 11.83 -3.36 -13.31
CA GLY A 145 12.42 -3.24 -14.63
C GLY A 145 11.45 -3.60 -15.77
N ARG A 146 10.35 -4.28 -15.44
CA ARG A 146 9.31 -4.65 -16.41
C ARG A 146 8.26 -3.55 -16.50
N THR A 147 8.04 -3.05 -17.71
CA THR A 147 7.05 -1.98 -17.95
C THR A 147 5.63 -2.42 -17.61
N GLU A 148 5.30 -3.69 -17.83
CA GLU A 148 4.03 -4.31 -17.48
C GLU A 148 3.79 -4.32 -15.96
N VAL A 149 4.83 -4.59 -15.17
CA VAL A 149 4.77 -4.55 -13.71
C VAL A 149 4.58 -3.12 -13.21
N GLN A 150 5.32 -2.16 -13.77
CA GLN A 150 5.11 -0.74 -13.45
C GLN A 150 3.67 -0.31 -13.79
N SER A 151 3.17 -0.69 -14.97
CA SER A 151 1.79 -0.41 -15.40
C SER A 151 0.77 -1.04 -14.44
N PHE A 152 0.95 -2.29 -14.06
CA PHE A 152 0.08 -3.00 -13.11
C PHE A 152 0.01 -2.26 -11.76
N LEU A 153 1.16 -1.88 -11.20
CA LEU A 153 1.23 -1.22 -9.89
C LEU A 153 0.71 0.22 -9.92
N ILE A 154 1.05 1.00 -10.95
CA ILE A 154 0.54 2.38 -11.09
C ILE A 154 -0.97 2.36 -11.30
N SER A 155 -1.48 1.48 -12.16
CA SER A 155 -2.92 1.31 -12.37
C SER A 155 -3.63 0.86 -11.10
N ASN A 156 -2.98 0.01 -10.28
CA ASN A 156 -3.52 -0.41 -9.00
C ASN A 156 -3.61 0.74 -8.00
N ALA A 157 -2.59 1.58 -7.91
CA ALA A 157 -2.67 2.79 -7.08
C ALA A 157 -3.81 3.70 -7.55
N MET A 158 -3.91 3.98 -8.87
CA MET A 158 -5.02 4.78 -9.44
C MET A 158 -6.39 4.18 -9.14
N PHE A 159 -6.54 2.85 -9.24
CA PHE A 159 -7.77 2.13 -8.91
C PHE A 159 -8.31 2.48 -7.52
N TRP A 160 -7.47 2.55 -6.51
CA TRP A 160 -7.89 2.88 -5.15
C TRP A 160 -8.40 4.32 -5.03
N PHE A 161 -7.77 5.27 -5.73
CA PHE A 161 -8.25 6.65 -5.79
C PHE A 161 -9.55 6.79 -6.58
N GLU A 162 -9.67 6.14 -7.72
CA GLU A 162 -10.80 6.31 -8.64
C GLU A 162 -12.04 5.52 -8.20
N GLU A 163 -11.87 4.28 -7.75
CA GLU A 163 -12.98 3.40 -7.40
C GLU A 163 -13.46 3.56 -5.95
N PHE A 164 -12.55 3.89 -5.04
CA PHE A 164 -12.87 3.99 -3.61
C PHE A 164 -12.72 5.40 -3.06
N HIS A 165 -12.23 6.33 -3.85
CA HIS A 165 -12.08 7.75 -3.50
C HIS A 165 -11.26 7.97 -2.22
N ILE A 166 -10.23 7.16 -1.98
CA ILE A 166 -9.31 7.35 -0.86
C ILE A 166 -8.54 8.67 -1.03
N ASP A 167 -8.03 9.22 0.06
CA ASP A 167 -7.31 10.50 0.06
C ASP A 167 -5.79 10.32 0.01
N GLY A 168 -5.29 9.13 0.28
CA GLY A 168 -3.85 8.88 0.25
C GLY A 168 -3.47 7.41 0.31
N LEU A 169 -2.21 7.16 -0.04
CA LEU A 169 -1.54 5.87 0.14
C LEU A 169 -0.33 6.04 1.05
N ARG A 170 -0.20 5.17 2.03
CA ARG A 170 1.05 4.90 2.74
C ARG A 170 1.71 3.73 2.03
N ILE A 171 2.90 3.94 1.51
CA ILE A 171 3.66 2.94 0.74
C ILE A 171 4.55 2.18 1.70
N ASP A 172 4.24 0.90 1.88
CA ASP A 172 4.95 0.00 2.78
C ASP A 172 6.36 -0.31 2.30
N ALA A 173 7.28 -0.43 3.24
CA ALA A 173 8.63 -0.95 3.08
C ALA A 173 9.42 -0.34 1.90
N VAL A 174 9.40 0.97 1.75
CA VAL A 174 10.12 1.65 0.66
C VAL A 174 11.62 1.41 0.71
N ALA A 175 12.22 1.24 1.90
CA ALA A 175 13.62 0.86 2.02
C ALA A 175 13.92 -0.50 1.35
N ASN A 176 13.04 -1.49 1.49
CA ASN A 176 13.18 -2.77 0.78
C ASN A 176 13.11 -2.62 -0.74
N MET A 177 12.34 -1.64 -1.24
CA MET A 177 12.26 -1.35 -2.67
C MET A 177 13.54 -0.68 -3.19
N LEU A 178 14.10 0.26 -2.42
CA LEU A 178 15.21 1.12 -2.83
C LEU A 178 16.59 0.50 -2.66
N TYR A 179 16.77 -0.40 -1.67
CA TYR A 179 18.06 -1.05 -1.40
C TYR A 179 18.07 -2.49 -1.88
N LEU A 180 18.93 -2.80 -2.87
CA LEU A 180 19.10 -4.16 -3.40
C LEU A 180 19.67 -5.13 -2.35
N ASN A 181 20.34 -4.62 -1.33
CA ASN A 181 20.90 -5.39 -0.23
C ASN A 181 20.07 -5.35 1.06
N TYR A 182 18.85 -4.84 1.02
CA TYR A 182 17.98 -4.79 2.20
C TYR A 182 17.74 -6.20 2.79
N GLY A 183 18.05 -6.39 4.09
CA GLY A 183 17.89 -7.67 4.77
C GLY A 183 18.78 -8.79 4.24
N ARG A 184 19.88 -8.49 3.52
CA ARG A 184 20.74 -9.47 2.87
C ARG A 184 22.16 -9.38 3.38
N LYS A 185 22.86 -10.53 3.38
CA LYS A 185 24.29 -10.62 3.68
C LYS A 185 25.13 -10.33 2.45
N ASP A 186 26.42 -10.09 2.68
CA ASP A 186 27.38 -9.97 1.61
C ASP A 186 27.37 -11.23 0.70
N GLY A 187 27.29 -11.00 -0.60
CA GLY A 187 27.21 -12.07 -1.61
C GLY A 187 25.80 -12.64 -1.85
N GLU A 188 24.80 -12.22 -1.08
CA GLU A 188 23.38 -12.66 -1.24
C GLU A 188 22.54 -11.66 -2.03
N TRP A 189 23.14 -10.68 -2.66
CA TRP A 189 22.44 -9.66 -3.44
C TRP A 189 23.19 -9.31 -4.72
N THR A 190 22.44 -8.79 -5.70
CA THR A 190 22.99 -8.37 -6.99
C THR A 190 23.05 -6.86 -7.04
N PRO A 191 24.24 -6.25 -7.26
CA PRO A 191 24.39 -4.79 -7.37
C PRO A 191 23.72 -4.26 -8.63
N ASN A 192 23.44 -2.95 -8.65
CA ASN A 192 23.01 -2.26 -9.86
C ASN A 192 24.14 -2.16 -10.90
N LYS A 193 23.82 -1.63 -12.09
CA LYS A 193 24.78 -1.50 -13.20
C LYS A 193 26.02 -0.64 -12.89
N TYR A 194 26.02 0.10 -11.80
CA TYR A 194 27.16 0.90 -11.33
C TYR A 194 27.93 0.24 -10.19
N GLY A 195 27.51 -0.94 -9.75
CA GLY A 195 28.10 -1.67 -8.62
C GLY A 195 27.56 -1.25 -7.25
N ASP A 196 26.52 -0.44 -7.20
CA ASP A 196 25.92 0.14 -6.00
C ASP A 196 24.71 -0.63 -5.52
N THR A 197 24.23 -0.27 -4.30
CA THR A 197 23.09 -0.89 -3.61
C THR A 197 21.73 -0.35 -4.03
N GLY A 198 21.68 0.78 -4.75
CA GLY A 198 20.41 1.43 -5.14
C GLY A 198 19.68 0.69 -6.24
N ASN A 199 18.41 0.39 -6.04
CA ASN A 199 17.53 -0.17 -7.07
C ASN A 199 17.04 0.95 -8.00
N LEU A 200 17.72 1.13 -9.14
CA LEU A 200 17.45 2.21 -10.09
C LEU A 200 16.04 2.09 -10.71
N GLU A 201 15.59 0.88 -10.96
CA GLU A 201 14.29 0.59 -11.53
C GLU A 201 13.16 0.90 -10.54
N ALA A 202 13.35 0.60 -9.26
CA ALA A 202 12.41 0.99 -8.20
C ALA A 202 12.33 2.52 -8.03
N MET A 203 13.46 3.21 -8.11
CA MET A 203 13.49 4.69 -8.07
C MET A 203 12.71 5.30 -9.25
N ASP A 204 12.90 4.78 -10.46
CA ASP A 204 12.17 5.21 -11.65
C ASP A 204 10.66 4.93 -11.50
N PHE A 205 10.30 3.75 -11.03
CA PHE A 205 8.90 3.39 -10.74
C PHE A 205 8.25 4.35 -9.75
N LEU A 206 8.90 4.62 -8.59
CA LEU A 206 8.34 5.52 -7.57
C LEU A 206 8.15 6.94 -8.07
N LYS A 207 9.05 7.45 -8.93
CA LYS A 207 8.89 8.75 -9.58
C LYS A 207 7.68 8.76 -10.51
N LYS A 208 7.56 7.78 -11.40
CA LYS A 208 6.43 7.64 -12.32
C LYS A 208 5.10 7.47 -11.60
N LEU A 209 5.10 6.70 -10.50
CA LEU A 209 3.94 6.56 -9.63
C LEU A 209 3.47 7.92 -9.11
N ASN A 210 4.37 8.69 -8.49
CA ASN A 210 4.03 10.01 -7.93
C ASN A 210 3.60 10.99 -9.02
N GLU A 211 4.30 11.05 -10.16
CA GLU A 211 3.91 11.87 -11.31
C GLU A 211 2.50 11.53 -11.79
N SER A 212 2.18 10.24 -11.90
CA SER A 212 0.88 9.77 -12.34
C SER A 212 -0.22 10.14 -11.35
N ILE A 213 -0.01 9.86 -10.05
CA ILE A 213 -1.01 10.16 -9.02
C ILE A 213 -1.26 11.67 -8.93
N PHE A 214 -0.23 12.49 -8.79
CA PHE A 214 -0.40 13.93 -8.63
C PHE A 214 -0.94 14.63 -9.87
N LYS A 215 -0.76 14.05 -11.05
CA LYS A 215 -1.37 14.55 -12.28
C LYS A 215 -2.90 14.51 -12.26
N TYR A 216 -3.47 13.44 -11.71
CA TYR A 216 -4.92 13.22 -11.68
C TYR A 216 -5.55 13.52 -10.32
N HIS A 217 -4.77 13.37 -9.25
CA HIS A 217 -5.17 13.58 -7.86
C HIS A 217 -4.19 14.52 -7.15
N PRO A 218 -4.17 15.83 -7.49
CA PRO A 218 -3.15 16.76 -6.97
C PRO A 218 -3.21 16.98 -5.44
N GLN A 219 -4.32 16.58 -4.80
CA GLN A 219 -4.49 16.63 -3.34
C GLN A 219 -4.21 15.31 -2.64
N ALA A 220 -3.75 14.30 -3.38
CA ALA A 220 -3.44 12.99 -2.80
C ALA A 220 -2.28 13.09 -1.80
N LEU A 221 -2.38 12.33 -0.72
CA LEU A 221 -1.28 12.11 0.22
C LEU A 221 -0.50 10.87 -0.22
N MET A 222 0.78 11.03 -0.54
CA MET A 222 1.68 9.93 -0.89
C MET A 222 2.77 9.86 0.19
N ILE A 223 2.70 8.83 1.05
CA ILE A 223 3.49 8.73 2.27
C ILE A 223 4.37 7.49 2.17
N ALA A 224 5.70 7.66 2.19
CA ALA A 224 6.64 6.55 2.20
C ALA A 224 6.89 6.06 3.63
N GLU A 225 6.73 4.77 3.87
CA GLU A 225 7.35 4.12 5.04
C GLU A 225 8.81 3.84 4.67
N GLU A 226 9.69 4.73 5.13
CA GLU A 226 11.12 4.65 4.87
C GLU A 226 11.88 4.75 6.20
N SER A 227 12.45 3.64 6.63
CA SER A 227 13.07 3.48 7.95
C SER A 227 14.58 3.76 7.97
N THR A 228 15.13 4.22 6.84
CA THR A 228 16.56 4.52 6.70
C THR A 228 16.82 5.99 6.42
N ALA A 229 18.06 6.36 6.10
CA ALA A 229 18.46 7.71 5.75
C ALA A 229 18.56 7.90 4.22
N TRP A 230 17.63 7.33 3.44
CA TRP A 230 17.64 7.54 1.99
C TRP A 230 17.51 9.01 1.64
N PRO A 231 18.46 9.59 0.87
CA PRO A 231 18.46 11.02 0.61
C PRO A 231 17.28 11.44 -0.27
N LEU A 232 16.71 12.60 0.04
CA LEU A 232 15.69 13.28 -0.76
C LEU A 232 14.37 12.53 -0.91
N ILE A 233 14.07 11.57 -0.04
CA ILE A 233 12.84 10.74 -0.12
C ILE A 233 11.55 11.58 -0.14
N SER A 234 11.54 12.74 0.50
CA SER A 234 10.39 13.65 0.58
C SER A 234 10.53 14.89 -0.31
N LYS A 235 11.45 14.88 -1.27
CA LYS A 235 11.64 15.98 -2.21
C LYS A 235 10.84 15.76 -3.50
N PRO A 236 10.50 16.84 -4.23
CA PRO A 236 9.92 16.71 -5.56
C PRO A 236 10.76 15.81 -6.48
N VAL A 237 10.10 15.12 -7.41
CA VAL A 237 10.76 14.14 -8.32
C VAL A 237 11.56 14.80 -9.47
N TYR A 238 11.54 16.12 -9.59
CA TYR A 238 12.23 16.94 -10.60
C TYR A 238 13.25 17.84 -9.98
#